data_46c0067ef5dfdd3cf8453aa5aa74c643
#
_entry.id   46c0067ef5dfdd3cf8453aa5aa74c643
#
_cell.length_a   1.000
_cell.length_b   1.000
_cell.length_c   1.000
_cell.angle_alpha   90.00
_cell.angle_beta   90.00
_cell.angle_gamma   90.00
#
_symmetry.space_group_name_H-M   'P 1'
#
loop_
_entity.id
_entity.type
_entity.pdbx_description
1 polymer ?
#
loop_
_entity_poly.entity_id
_entity_poly.type
_entity_poly.pdbx_seq_one_letter_code
_entity_poly.pdbx_strand_id
1 'polypeptide(L)'
;MVRIAWGITGCGDKIEEICALMVELKRKHDLTIDVYASKSAKLVLKWYKVWGMLEDEFYDLRSEVDANSPFLVGKLQTGHYDMFIVAPATANTTAKIAYGIADTLLTSSVAMAAKARVPVYIFPPDNT
;
A
#
# COMPACT_ATOMS: atom_id res chain seq x y z
N MET A 1 8.13 -18.48 -2.13
CA MET A 1 7.41 -17.49 -1.29
C MET A 1 7.12 -16.24 -2.11
N VAL A 2 5.88 -15.78 -2.10
CA VAL A 2 5.47 -14.54 -2.76
C VAL A 2 5.73 -13.35 -1.83
N ARG A 3 6.32 -12.30 -2.36
CA ARG A 3 6.65 -11.08 -1.62
C ARG A 3 5.80 -9.93 -2.15
N ILE A 4 4.98 -9.37 -1.28
CA ILE A 4 4.00 -8.34 -1.64
C ILE A 4 4.33 -7.04 -0.92
N ALA A 5 4.37 -5.93 -1.69
CA ALA A 5 4.31 -4.60 -1.14
C ALA A 5 2.84 -4.16 -1.15
N TRP A 6 2.35 -3.66 -0.02
CA TRP A 6 0.95 -3.26 0.12
C TRP A 6 0.87 -1.81 0.58
N GLY A 7 0.39 -0.94 -0.31
CA GLY A 7 0.19 0.47 -0.02
C GLY A 7 -1.23 0.73 0.48
N ILE A 8 -1.35 1.51 1.54
CA ILE A 8 -2.65 1.94 2.07
C ILE A 8 -2.75 3.44 1.95
N THR A 9 -3.82 3.92 1.31
CA THR A 9 -4.11 5.35 1.23
C THR A 9 -5.19 5.75 2.23
N GLY A 10 -5.49 7.04 2.33
CA GLY A 10 -6.40 7.60 3.34
C GLY A 10 -7.88 7.40 3.04
N CYS A 11 -8.27 6.25 2.55
CA CYS A 11 -9.66 5.91 2.27
C CYS A 11 -10.26 5.11 3.42
N GLY A 12 -11.30 5.65 4.06
CA GLY A 12 -11.99 4.96 5.16
C GLY A 12 -12.88 3.81 4.69
N ASP A 13 -13.36 3.87 3.44
CA ASP A 13 -14.22 2.82 2.90
C ASP A 13 -13.48 1.50 2.84
N LYS A 14 -14.06 0.47 3.46
CA LYS A 14 -13.52 -0.89 3.47
C LYS A 14 -12.18 -1.06 4.17
N ILE A 15 -11.66 -0.04 4.87
CA ILE A 15 -10.32 -0.12 5.46
C ILE A 15 -10.21 -1.23 6.50
N GLU A 16 -11.23 -1.42 7.33
CA GLU A 16 -11.24 -2.48 8.34
C GLU A 16 -11.26 -3.86 7.69
N GLU A 17 -12.10 -4.03 6.67
CA GLU A 17 -12.23 -5.28 5.94
C GLU A 17 -10.94 -5.64 5.19
N ILE A 18 -10.32 -4.65 4.57
CA ILE A 18 -9.05 -4.84 3.84
C ILE A 18 -7.94 -5.21 4.81
N CYS A 19 -7.84 -4.54 5.95
CA CYS A 19 -6.82 -4.88 6.95
C CYS A 19 -7.03 -6.29 7.51
N ALA A 20 -8.28 -6.69 7.75
CA ALA A 20 -8.58 -8.05 8.18
C ALA A 20 -8.19 -9.07 7.11
N LEU A 21 -8.45 -8.77 5.84
CA LEU A 21 -8.05 -9.62 4.72
C LEU A 21 -6.54 -9.77 4.62
N MET A 22 -5.78 -8.70 4.81
CA MET A 22 -4.32 -8.74 4.80
C MET A 22 -3.78 -9.69 5.86
N VAL A 23 -4.32 -9.62 7.07
CA VAL A 23 -3.94 -10.50 8.17
C VAL A 23 -4.25 -11.95 7.82
N GLU A 24 -5.44 -12.20 7.28
CA GLU A 24 -5.86 -13.54 6.87
C GLU A 24 -4.95 -14.12 5.78
N LEU A 25 -4.62 -13.33 4.77
CA LEU A 25 -3.73 -13.76 3.69
C LEU A 25 -2.35 -14.13 4.22
N LYS A 26 -1.80 -13.30 5.10
CA LYS A 26 -0.50 -13.55 5.71
C LYS A 26 -0.49 -14.85 6.53
N ARG A 27 -1.57 -15.12 7.27
CA ARG A 27 -1.64 -16.28 8.15
C ARG A 27 -1.89 -17.59 7.40
N LYS A 28 -2.62 -17.54 6.27
CA LYS A 28 -3.07 -18.75 5.56
C LYS A 28 -2.19 -19.15 4.40
N HIS A 29 -1.32 -18.26 3.91
CA HIS A 29 -0.55 -18.51 2.70
C HIS A 29 0.94 -18.25 2.93
N ASP A 30 1.78 -18.93 2.13
CA ASP A 30 3.22 -18.74 2.15
C ASP A 30 3.59 -17.47 1.37
N LEU A 31 3.43 -16.32 2.03
CA LEU A 31 3.75 -15.02 1.46
C LEU A 31 4.19 -14.06 2.55
N THR A 32 4.88 -12.99 2.13
CA THR A 32 5.19 -11.86 3.01
C THR A 32 4.47 -10.63 2.50
N ILE A 33 4.02 -9.80 3.43
CA ILE A 33 3.40 -8.50 3.11
C ILE A 33 4.15 -7.43 3.88
N ASP A 34 4.75 -6.49 3.14
CA ASP A 34 5.32 -5.28 3.73
C ASP A 34 4.33 -4.15 3.49
N VAL A 35 3.92 -3.49 4.57
CA VAL A 35 2.85 -2.49 4.53
C VAL A 35 3.44 -1.09 4.52
N TYR A 36 2.98 -0.28 3.58
CA TYR A 36 3.39 1.11 3.41
C TYR A 36 2.15 2.00 3.49
N ALA A 37 2.04 2.79 4.55
CA ALA A 37 0.89 3.68 4.76
C ALA A 37 1.24 5.09 4.31
N SER A 38 0.36 5.73 3.52
CA SER A 38 0.48 7.15 3.22
C SER A 38 0.29 7.97 4.49
N LYS A 39 0.65 9.26 4.45
CA LYS A 39 0.47 10.15 5.61
C LYS A 39 -0.98 10.19 6.06
N SER A 40 -1.91 10.33 5.13
CA SER A 40 -3.33 10.35 5.44
C SER A 40 -3.84 8.97 5.88
N ALA A 41 -3.28 7.88 5.33
CA ALA A 41 -3.65 6.53 5.75
C ALA A 41 -3.37 6.30 7.22
N LYS A 42 -2.24 6.76 7.72
CA LYS A 42 -1.90 6.61 9.15
C LYS A 42 -2.96 7.26 10.04
N LEU A 43 -3.42 8.45 9.66
CA LEU A 43 -4.48 9.14 10.41
C LEU A 43 -5.80 8.37 10.37
N VAL A 44 -6.18 7.88 9.20
CA VAL A 44 -7.42 7.12 9.02
C VAL A 44 -7.36 5.79 9.79
N LEU A 45 -6.25 5.08 9.71
CA LEU A 45 -6.05 3.81 10.41
C LEU A 45 -6.13 3.99 11.94
N LYS A 46 -5.59 5.09 12.45
CA LYS A 46 -5.71 5.42 13.88
C LYS A 46 -7.14 5.79 14.25
N TRP A 47 -7.82 6.53 13.39
CA TRP A 47 -9.22 6.89 13.60
C TRP A 47 -10.11 5.65 13.73
N TYR A 48 -9.93 4.66 12.86
CA TYR A 48 -10.67 3.40 12.89
C TYR A 48 -10.11 2.38 13.88
N LYS A 49 -9.06 2.76 14.63
CA LYS A 49 -8.44 1.92 15.68
C LYS A 49 -7.85 0.61 15.14
N VAL A 50 -7.37 0.63 13.90
CA VAL A 50 -6.72 -0.54 13.27
C VAL A 50 -5.19 -0.42 13.24
N TRP A 51 -4.64 0.76 13.51
CA TRP A 51 -3.19 0.97 13.45
C TRP A 51 -2.42 0.04 14.37
N GLY A 52 -2.86 -0.08 15.63
CA GLY A 52 -2.19 -0.96 16.60
C GLY A 52 -2.21 -2.43 16.19
N MET A 53 -3.30 -2.88 15.61
CA MET A 53 -3.41 -4.26 15.11
C MET A 53 -2.42 -4.49 13.96
N LEU A 54 -2.28 -3.52 13.06
CA LEU A 54 -1.30 -3.62 11.97
C LEU A 54 0.13 -3.63 12.49
N GLU A 55 0.44 -2.82 13.50
CA GLU A 55 1.76 -2.83 14.13
C GLU A 55 2.11 -4.19 14.71
N ASP A 56 1.13 -4.85 15.34
CA ASP A 56 1.33 -6.16 15.94
C ASP A 56 1.49 -7.28 14.89
N GLU A 57 0.76 -7.18 13.78
CA GLU A 57 0.75 -8.24 12.75
C GLU A 57 1.85 -8.06 11.71
N PHE A 58 2.25 -6.82 11.41
CA PHE A 58 3.22 -6.54 10.35
C PHE A 58 4.44 -5.84 10.93
N TYR A 59 5.52 -6.61 11.06
CA TYR A 59 6.77 -6.13 11.64
C TYR A 59 7.32 -4.89 10.92
N ASP A 60 7.17 -4.85 9.59
CA ASP A 60 7.71 -3.77 8.76
C ASP A 60 6.63 -2.77 8.32
N LEU A 61 5.68 -2.46 9.20
CA LEU A 61 4.72 -1.40 8.93
C LEU A 61 5.44 -0.06 8.85
N ARG A 62 5.35 0.58 7.68
CA ARG A 62 6.08 1.83 7.40
C ARG A 62 5.13 2.95 7.04
N SER A 63 5.45 4.16 7.49
CA SER A 63 4.69 5.37 7.19
C SER A 63 5.45 6.24 6.22
N GLU A 64 4.74 6.84 5.29
CA GLU A 64 5.33 7.79 4.34
C GLU A 64 5.96 8.99 5.06
N VAL A 65 7.20 9.31 4.72
CA VAL A 65 7.87 10.54 5.13
C VAL A 65 7.82 11.53 3.97
N ASP A 66 8.23 11.08 2.77
CA ASP A 66 8.14 11.83 1.53
C ASP A 66 8.05 10.85 0.35
N ALA A 67 8.12 11.35 -0.88
CA ALA A 67 7.98 10.53 -2.07
C ALA A 67 9.07 9.45 -2.21
N ASN A 68 10.18 9.58 -1.48
CA ASN A 68 11.31 8.66 -1.55
C ASN A 68 11.56 7.87 -0.26
N SER A 69 10.83 8.15 0.79
CA SER A 69 11.02 7.54 2.11
C SER A 69 9.70 7.08 2.70
N PRO A 70 9.59 5.85 3.18
CA PRO A 70 10.59 4.77 3.21
C PRO A 70 10.97 4.25 1.82
N PHE A 71 12.05 3.49 1.74
CA PHE A 71 12.66 3.05 0.47
C PHE A 71 11.81 1.96 -0.19
N LEU A 72 10.83 2.36 -0.99
CA LEU A 72 9.93 1.45 -1.72
C LEU A 72 10.23 1.44 -3.22
N VAL A 73 10.42 2.63 -3.81
CA VAL A 73 10.65 2.76 -5.26
C VAL A 73 11.83 1.90 -5.71
N GLY A 74 12.96 1.98 -5.00
CA GLY A 74 14.15 1.21 -5.33
C GLY A 74 13.97 -0.29 -5.15
N LYS A 75 13.21 -0.72 -4.15
CA LYS A 75 12.91 -2.14 -3.93
C LYS A 75 12.05 -2.71 -5.08
N LEU A 76 11.10 -1.93 -5.58
CA LEU A 76 10.31 -2.32 -6.74
C LEU A 76 11.18 -2.41 -7.99
N GLN A 77 12.08 -1.45 -8.17
CA GLN A 77 13.00 -1.43 -9.31
C GLN A 77 13.92 -2.65 -9.35
N THR A 78 14.38 -3.11 -8.18
CA THR A 78 15.35 -4.20 -8.07
C THR A 78 14.72 -5.60 -7.92
N GLY A 79 13.41 -5.70 -8.05
CA GLY A 79 12.72 -7.00 -7.99
C GLY A 79 12.55 -7.58 -6.60
N HIS A 80 12.61 -6.75 -5.57
CA HIS A 80 12.40 -7.20 -4.18
C HIS A 80 10.98 -7.71 -3.94
N TYR A 81 10.00 -7.19 -4.68
CA TYR A 81 8.60 -7.59 -4.56
C TYR A 81 8.10 -8.23 -5.84
N ASP A 82 7.24 -9.22 -5.70
CA ASP A 82 6.61 -9.92 -6.81
C ASP A 82 5.36 -9.21 -7.30
N MET A 83 4.73 -8.40 -6.46
CA MET A 83 3.59 -7.58 -6.83
C MET A 83 3.45 -6.39 -5.88
N PHE A 84 2.74 -5.38 -6.34
CA PHE A 84 2.43 -4.19 -5.54
C PHE A 84 0.91 -3.98 -5.53
N ILE A 85 0.33 -3.97 -4.35
CA ILE A 85 -1.11 -3.78 -4.16
C ILE A 85 -1.33 -2.42 -3.49
N VAL A 86 -2.24 -1.63 -4.03
CA VAL A 86 -2.69 -0.37 -3.41
C VAL A 86 -4.16 -0.54 -3.05
N ALA A 87 -4.42 -0.78 -1.78
CA ALA A 87 -5.77 -1.05 -1.29
C ALA A 87 -5.91 -0.67 0.18
N PRO A 88 -6.88 0.15 0.55
CA PRO A 88 -7.78 0.87 -0.34
C PRO A 88 -7.07 2.06 -1.02
N ALA A 89 -7.48 2.40 -2.22
CA ALA A 89 -6.97 3.56 -2.95
C ALA A 89 -8.05 4.65 -2.98
N THR A 90 -7.70 5.86 -2.53
CA THR A 90 -8.62 7.01 -2.61
C THR A 90 -8.87 7.38 -4.07
N ALA A 91 -9.97 8.09 -4.32
CA ALA A 91 -10.26 8.63 -5.64
C ALA A 91 -9.12 9.54 -6.12
N ASN A 92 -8.54 10.33 -5.22
CA ASN A 92 -7.42 11.20 -5.54
C ASN A 92 -6.18 10.40 -5.98
N THR A 93 -5.82 9.36 -5.23
CA THR A 93 -4.69 8.50 -5.58
C THR A 93 -4.95 7.79 -6.91
N THR A 94 -6.14 7.26 -7.11
CA THR A 94 -6.53 6.59 -8.35
C THR A 94 -6.44 7.54 -9.54
N ALA A 95 -6.92 8.77 -9.40
CA ALA A 95 -6.84 9.79 -10.45
C ALA A 95 -5.37 10.14 -10.77
N LYS A 96 -4.54 10.31 -9.77
CA LYS A 96 -3.10 10.58 -9.98
C LYS A 96 -2.43 9.46 -10.74
N ILE A 97 -2.69 8.22 -10.36
CA ILE A 97 -2.14 7.06 -11.07
C ILE A 97 -2.59 7.05 -12.53
N ALA A 98 -3.87 7.29 -12.78
CA ALA A 98 -4.42 7.30 -14.13
C ALA A 98 -3.79 8.38 -15.01
N TYR A 99 -3.47 9.53 -14.44
CA TYR A 99 -2.87 10.64 -15.16
C TYR A 99 -1.34 10.69 -15.10
N GLY A 100 -0.73 9.69 -14.48
CA GLY A 100 0.74 9.63 -14.42
C GLY A 100 1.38 10.62 -13.46
N ILE A 101 0.64 11.10 -12.45
CA ILE A 101 1.18 12.03 -11.46
C ILE A 101 1.84 11.22 -10.34
N ALA A 102 3.15 11.42 -10.18
CA ALA A 102 3.97 10.65 -9.23
C ALA A 102 4.62 11.61 -8.22
N ASP A 103 3.82 12.11 -7.27
CA ASP A 103 4.25 13.13 -6.30
C ASP A 103 4.17 12.65 -4.84
N THR A 104 3.81 11.39 -4.61
CA THR A 104 3.77 10.78 -3.28
C THR A 104 4.56 9.48 -3.30
N LEU A 105 4.79 8.90 -2.13
CA LEU A 105 5.47 7.60 -2.05
C LEU A 105 4.74 6.54 -2.88
N LEU A 106 3.43 6.41 -2.71
CA LEU A 106 2.69 5.34 -3.39
C LEU A 106 2.52 5.61 -4.89
N THR A 107 2.24 6.84 -5.30
CA THR A 107 2.11 7.15 -6.74
C THR A 107 3.45 7.03 -7.46
N SER A 108 4.54 7.46 -6.84
CA SER A 108 5.89 7.25 -7.40
C SER A 108 6.23 5.76 -7.50
N SER A 109 5.82 4.99 -6.52
CA SER A 109 6.06 3.54 -6.50
C SER A 109 5.25 2.81 -7.57
N VAL A 110 4.00 3.23 -7.82
CA VAL A 110 3.21 2.68 -8.94
C VAL A 110 3.90 2.95 -10.27
N ALA A 111 4.38 4.17 -10.48
CA ALA A 111 5.09 4.52 -11.72
C ALA A 111 6.35 3.66 -11.91
N MET A 112 7.11 3.44 -10.84
CA MET A 112 8.32 2.59 -10.91
C MET A 112 7.95 1.12 -11.13
N ALA A 113 6.92 0.61 -10.45
CA ALA A 113 6.47 -0.77 -10.63
C ALA A 113 6.10 -1.04 -12.09
N ALA A 114 5.42 -0.10 -12.73
CA ALA A 114 5.07 -0.21 -14.15
C ALA A 114 6.33 -0.30 -15.02
N LYS A 115 7.34 0.53 -14.76
CA LYS A 115 8.60 0.50 -15.49
C LYS A 115 9.38 -0.80 -15.27
N ALA A 116 9.36 -1.31 -14.05
CA ALA A 116 10.07 -2.52 -13.66
C ALA A 116 9.28 -3.80 -13.99
N ARG A 117 8.09 -3.66 -14.58
CA ARG A 117 7.20 -4.77 -14.93
C ARG A 117 6.76 -5.59 -13.71
N VAL A 118 6.62 -4.94 -12.57
CA VAL A 118 6.01 -5.54 -11.39
C VAL A 118 4.49 -5.36 -11.50
N PRO A 119 3.70 -6.43 -11.39
CA PRO A 119 2.24 -6.30 -11.43
C PRO A 119 1.71 -5.38 -10.33
N VAL A 120 0.80 -4.49 -10.69
CA VAL A 120 0.17 -3.55 -9.75
C VAL A 120 -1.33 -3.82 -9.75
N TYR A 121 -1.89 -3.95 -8.54
CA TYR A 121 -3.32 -4.14 -8.34
C TYR A 121 -3.83 -2.99 -7.48
N ILE A 122 -4.88 -2.32 -7.95
CA ILE A 122 -5.43 -1.15 -7.28
C ILE A 122 -6.90 -1.42 -6.97
N PHE A 123 -7.29 -1.23 -5.71
CA PHE A 123 -8.68 -1.37 -5.28
C PHE A 123 -9.23 -0.03 -4.83
N PRO A 124 -10.01 0.67 -5.67
CA PRO A 124 -10.61 1.96 -5.34
C PRO A 124 -12.06 1.78 -4.86
N PRO A 125 -12.30 1.56 -3.56
CA PRO A 125 -13.67 1.41 -3.06
C PRO A 125 -14.41 2.74 -2.94
N ASP A 126 -13.66 3.85 -2.94
CA ASP A 126 -14.20 5.19 -2.84
C ASP A 126 -14.73 5.61 -4.22
N ASN A 127 -16.03 5.90 -4.29
CA ASN A 127 -16.68 6.27 -5.54
C ASN A 127 -17.24 7.69 -5.56
N THR A 128 -16.75 8.53 -4.67
CA THR A 128 -17.16 9.95 -4.62
C THR A 128 -16.09 10.89 -5.16
#